data_f3b95db648b6b731c906289abc0b4ddf
#
_entry.id   f3b95db648b6b731c906289abc0b4ddf
#
_cell.length_a   1.000
_cell.length_b   1.000
_cell.length_c   1.000
_cell.angle_alpha   90.00
_cell.angle_beta   90.00
_cell.angle_gamma   90.00
#
_symmetry.space_group_name_H-M   'P 1'
#
loop_
_entity.id
_entity.type
_entity.pdbx_description
1 polymer ?
#
loop_
_entity_poly.entity_id
_entity_poly.type
_entity_poly.pdbx_seq_one_letter_code
_entity_poly.pdbx_strand_id
1 'polypeptide(L)' 'MNDEMNELRNKFALTALRTLALKTFDPDIQRLARDAGIQESEVIATYCWQIADDMMRMMNE' A
#
# COMPACT_ATOMS: atom_id res chain seq x y z
N MET A 1 -17.57 9.36 11.45
CA MET A 1 -16.25 8.86 11.06
C MET A 1 -15.19 9.86 11.48
N ASN A 2 -14.06 9.41 11.91
CA ASN A 2 -13.02 10.27 12.46
C ASN A 2 -12.05 10.71 11.37
N ASP A 3 -12.04 12.00 11.03
CA ASP A 3 -11.16 12.55 10.01
C ASP A 3 -9.68 12.41 10.37
N GLU A 4 -9.36 12.49 11.67
CA GLU A 4 -7.99 12.29 12.15
C GLU A 4 -7.49 10.89 11.85
N MET A 5 -8.35 9.88 12.00
CA MET A 5 -7.99 8.50 11.69
C MET A 5 -7.76 8.32 10.19
N ASN A 6 -8.59 8.95 9.35
CA ASN A 6 -8.39 8.92 7.90
C ASN A 6 -7.09 9.62 7.49
N GLU A 7 -6.77 10.73 8.11
CA GLU A 7 -5.52 11.43 7.84
C GLU A 7 -4.31 10.57 8.21
N LEU A 8 -4.38 9.89 9.35
CA LEU A 8 -3.30 9.02 9.81
C LEU A 8 -3.12 7.84 8.85
N ARG A 9 -4.24 7.22 8.43
CA ARG A 9 -4.22 6.13 7.46
C ARG A 9 -3.57 6.59 6.15
N ASN A 10 -3.93 7.78 5.68
CA ASN A 10 -3.37 8.36 4.47
C ASN A 10 -1.87 8.60 4.60
N LYS A 11 -1.41 9.06 5.77
CA LYS A 11 0.02 9.26 6.02
C LYS A 11 0.79 7.94 5.99
N PHE A 12 0.23 6.89 6.57
CA PHE A 12 0.85 5.56 6.52
C PHE A 12 0.94 5.05 5.08
N ALA A 13 -0.14 5.20 4.31
CA ALA A 13 -0.14 4.79 2.91
C ALA A 13 0.90 5.55 2.09
N LEU A 14 0.99 6.87 2.30
CA LEU A 14 1.96 7.70 1.59
C LEU A 14 3.40 7.33 1.94
N THR A 15 3.66 7.07 3.22
CA THR A 15 4.99 6.65 3.67
C THR A 15 5.38 5.31 3.05
N ALA A 16 4.45 4.36 3.01
CA ALA A 16 4.67 3.07 2.35
C ALA A 16 4.92 3.26 0.86
N LEU A 17 4.16 4.14 0.21
CA LEU A 17 4.32 4.43 -1.20
C LEU A 17 5.72 4.96 -1.52
N ARG A 18 6.24 5.86 -0.69
CA ARG A 18 7.60 6.41 -0.88
C ARG A 18 8.65 5.31 -0.86
N THR A 19 8.48 4.32 0.01
CA THR A 19 9.39 3.19 0.13
C THR A 19 9.24 2.22 -1.04
N LEU A 20 8.00 1.97 -1.49
CA LEU A 20 7.70 0.94 -2.46
C LEU A 20 7.61 1.44 -3.90
N ALA A 21 7.73 2.77 -4.13
CA ALA A 21 7.51 3.34 -5.45
C ALA A 21 8.41 2.73 -6.53
N LEU A 22 9.65 2.41 -6.20
CA LEU A 22 10.60 1.81 -7.16
C LEU A 22 10.39 0.31 -7.35
N LYS A 23 9.54 -0.31 -6.55
CA LYS A 23 9.26 -1.75 -6.64
C LYS A 23 8.47 -2.12 -7.89
N THR A 24 7.96 -1.16 -8.64
CA THR A 24 7.30 -1.44 -9.93
C THR A 24 8.24 -2.15 -10.90
N PHE A 25 9.56 -1.99 -10.71
CA PHE A 25 10.55 -2.67 -11.53
C PHE A 25 10.97 -4.03 -10.97
N ASP A 26 10.45 -4.42 -9.81
CA ASP A 26 10.77 -5.71 -9.18
C ASP A 26 10.09 -6.85 -9.97
N PRO A 27 10.85 -7.89 -10.37
CA PRO A 27 10.29 -9.00 -11.12
C PRO A 27 9.13 -9.72 -10.41
N ASP A 28 9.17 -9.79 -9.07
CA ASP A 28 8.08 -10.43 -8.31
C ASP A 28 6.80 -9.62 -8.40
N ILE A 29 6.91 -8.28 -8.32
CA ILE A 29 5.74 -7.40 -8.48
C ILE A 29 5.20 -7.50 -9.90
N GLN A 30 6.08 -7.53 -10.90
CA GLN A 30 5.66 -7.69 -12.30
C GLN A 30 4.92 -9.00 -12.52
N ARG A 31 5.40 -10.08 -11.90
CA ARG A 31 4.75 -11.38 -11.99
C ARG A 31 3.37 -11.37 -11.33
N LEU A 32 3.27 -10.79 -10.12
CA LEU A 32 1.99 -10.67 -9.42
C LEU A 32 0.98 -9.88 -10.26
N ALA A 33 1.41 -8.78 -10.84
CA ALA A 33 0.56 -7.94 -11.68
C ALA A 33 0.07 -8.72 -12.90
N ARG A 34 0.98 -9.43 -13.56
CA ARG A 34 0.65 -10.22 -14.74
C ARG A 34 -0.35 -11.32 -14.41
N ASP A 35 -0.11 -12.06 -13.33
CA ASP A 35 -0.97 -13.17 -12.92
C ASP A 35 -2.37 -12.68 -12.53
N ALA A 36 -2.46 -11.50 -11.92
CA ALA A 36 -3.73 -10.90 -11.52
C ALA A 36 -4.40 -10.11 -12.66
N GLY A 37 -3.69 -9.84 -13.75
CA GLY A 37 -4.23 -9.06 -14.87
C GLY A 37 -4.38 -7.58 -14.55
N ILE A 38 -3.52 -7.03 -13.69
CA ILE A 38 -3.56 -5.62 -13.29
C ILE A 38 -2.21 -4.95 -13.57
N GLN A 39 -2.14 -3.64 -13.35
CA GLN A 39 -0.90 -2.87 -13.50
C GLN A 39 -0.01 -3.06 -12.28
N GLU A 40 1.30 -2.96 -12.49
CA GLU A 40 2.28 -3.00 -11.39
C GLU A 40 1.99 -1.92 -10.34
N SER A 41 1.58 -0.73 -10.80
CA SER A 41 1.20 0.36 -9.90
C SER A 41 0.02 0.00 -9.01
N GLU A 42 -0.92 -0.80 -9.51
CA GLU A 42 -2.07 -1.26 -8.71
C GLU A 42 -1.63 -2.25 -7.63
N VAL A 43 -0.66 -3.11 -7.92
CA VAL A 43 -0.10 -4.00 -6.91
C VAL A 43 0.54 -3.19 -5.79
N ILE A 44 1.35 -2.20 -6.14
CA ILE A 44 2.02 -1.32 -5.17
C ILE A 44 0.97 -0.56 -4.35
N ALA A 45 -0.02 0.02 -5.00
CA ALA A 45 -1.08 0.77 -4.32
C ALA A 45 -1.84 -0.11 -3.33
N THR A 46 -2.15 -1.34 -3.72
CA THR A 46 -2.83 -2.31 -2.86
C THR A 46 -2.00 -2.59 -1.62
N TYR A 47 -0.71 -2.84 -1.77
CA TYR A 47 0.17 -3.06 -0.63
C TYR A 47 0.26 -1.84 0.28
N CYS A 48 0.33 -0.64 -0.28
CA CYS A 48 0.39 0.58 0.54
C CYS A 48 -0.85 0.72 1.41
N TRP A 49 -2.04 0.51 0.86
CA TRP A 49 -3.28 0.58 1.61
C TRP A 49 -3.39 -0.54 2.62
N GLN A 50 -2.95 -1.75 2.28
CA GLN A 50 -2.94 -2.87 3.19
C GLN A 50 -2.03 -2.62 4.38
N ILE A 51 -0.83 -2.09 4.14
CA ILE A 51 0.11 -1.72 5.21
C ILE A 51 -0.50 -0.65 6.10
N ALA A 52 -1.14 0.37 5.51
CA ALA A 52 -1.79 1.42 6.28
C ALA A 52 -2.89 0.86 7.18
N ASP A 53 -3.72 -0.03 6.65
CA ASP A 53 -4.79 -0.66 7.42
C ASP A 53 -4.23 -1.54 8.55
N ASP A 54 -3.17 -2.28 8.28
CA ASP A 54 -2.51 -3.10 9.29
C ASP A 54 -1.92 -2.24 10.40
N MET A 55 -1.28 -1.12 10.05
CA MET A 55 -0.74 -0.18 11.03
C MET A 55 -1.85 0.39 11.91
N MET A 56 -2.97 0.79 11.30
CA MET A 56 -4.11 1.31 12.05
C MET A 56 -4.67 0.27 13.01
N ARG A 57 -4.80 -0.97 12.56
CA ARG A 57 -5.29 -2.06 13.40
C ARG A 57 -4.35 -2.31 14.58
N MET A 58 -3.05 -2.36 14.33
CA MET A 58 -2.06 -2.62 15.39
C MET A 58 -2.03 -1.53 16.44
N MET A 59 -2.24 -0.27 16.02
CA MET A 59 -2.30 0.84 16.96
C MET A 59 -3.50 0.77 17.90
N ASN A 60 -4.58 0.14 17.46
CA ASN A 60 -5.83 0.05 18.21
C ASN A 60 -5.95 -1.23 19.05
N GLU A 61 -4.95 -2.09 19.01
CA GLU A 61 -4.89 -3.32 19.81
C GLU A 61 -4.32 -3.09 21.23
#